data_29c440208184bd74c30ee79fe43d3b1f
#
_entry.id   29c440208184bd74c30ee79fe43d3b1f
#
_cell.length_a   1.000
_cell.length_b   1.000
_cell.length_c   1.000
_cell.angle_alpha   90.00
_cell.angle_beta   90.00
_cell.angle_gamma   90.00
#
_symmetry.space_group_name_H-M   'P 1'
#
loop_
_entity.id
_entity.type
_entity.pdbx_description
1 polymer ?
#
loop_
_entity_poly.entity_id
_entity_poly.type
_entity_poly.pdbx_seq_one_letter_code
_entity_poly.pdbx_strand_id
1 'polypeptide(L)'
;MIHGEIRQRLEEREESLSPYAEKSRLSRGRAKGEPPSPMRTEFQRDRDRIIHSKAFRRLKHKTQVFIAPLGDHYVTRLTHTLEVSQIARSIARALNLNEDLAEAISLGHDLGHTPFGHVGEEVLNELYPHGFRHNEQSLRVVDCLENEGRGLNLTWEVREGILKHSKSNREDIFGDTGDLPSTLEAQICRIADSVAYINHDIGDAIRAGLITENDLPPQAIAV
;
A
#
# COMPACT_ATOMS: atom_id res chain seq x y z
N MET A 1 -6.70 0.41 34.91
CA MET A 1 -5.88 -0.81 34.79
C MET A 1 -6.23 -1.68 33.57
N ILE A 2 -7.45 -1.64 33.03
CA ILE A 2 -7.87 -2.50 31.89
C ILE A 2 -7.25 -2.08 30.53
N HIS A 3 -6.88 -0.82 30.33
CA HIS A 3 -6.48 -0.32 29.01
C HIS A 3 -5.07 -0.73 28.56
N GLY A 4 -4.11 -0.96 29.44
CA GLY A 4 -2.78 -1.46 29.07
C GLY A 4 -2.76 -2.94 28.69
N GLU A 5 -3.70 -3.70 29.19
CA GLU A 5 -3.82 -5.14 28.96
C GLU A 5 -4.26 -5.50 27.52
N ILE A 6 -5.04 -4.62 26.83
CA ILE A 6 -5.53 -4.92 25.48
C ILE A 6 -4.37 -4.89 24.49
N ARG A 7 -3.56 -3.84 24.47
CA ARG A 7 -2.38 -3.76 23.60
C ARG A 7 -1.41 -4.89 23.88
N GLN A 8 -1.09 -5.16 25.14
CA GLN A 8 -0.18 -6.25 25.52
C GLN A 8 -0.66 -7.61 25.00
N ARG A 9 -1.95 -7.92 25.15
CA ARG A 9 -2.54 -9.16 24.62
C ARG A 9 -2.46 -9.26 23.09
N LEU A 10 -2.55 -8.14 22.39
CA LEU A 10 -2.39 -8.12 20.92
C LEU A 10 -0.93 -8.36 20.55
N GLU A 11 0.02 -7.72 21.23
CA GLU A 11 1.45 -7.95 21.07
C GLU A 11 1.87 -9.38 21.43
N GLU A 12 1.27 -9.98 22.48
CA GLU A 12 1.48 -11.39 22.84
C GLU A 12 0.99 -12.36 21.74
N ARG A 13 -0.09 -12.02 21.02
CA ARG A 13 -0.54 -12.83 19.87
C ARG A 13 0.46 -12.78 18.72
N GLU A 14 1.15 -11.67 18.52
CA GLU A 14 2.20 -11.56 17.52
C GLU A 14 3.39 -12.49 17.80
N GLU A 15 3.58 -12.97 19.04
CA GLU A 15 4.63 -13.96 19.35
C GLU A 15 4.40 -15.33 18.71
N SER A 16 3.16 -15.65 18.32
CA SER A 16 2.81 -16.86 17.57
C SER A 16 3.02 -16.73 16.05
N LEU A 17 3.35 -15.54 15.56
CA LEU A 17 3.67 -15.33 14.16
C LEU A 17 5.00 -15.99 13.78
N SER A 18 5.22 -16.10 12.46
CA SER A 18 6.49 -16.58 11.91
C SER A 18 7.69 -15.87 12.55
N PRO A 19 8.83 -16.52 12.72
CA PRO A 19 10.06 -15.86 13.16
C PRO A 19 10.55 -14.78 12.18
N TYR A 20 10.06 -14.78 10.95
CA TYR A 20 10.35 -13.77 9.91
C TYR A 20 9.34 -12.61 9.89
N ALA A 21 8.27 -12.70 10.70
CA ALA A 21 7.27 -11.64 10.79
C ALA A 21 7.78 -10.46 11.61
N GLU A 22 7.52 -9.25 11.15
CA GLU A 22 7.74 -8.07 11.97
C GLU A 22 6.74 -8.02 13.13
N LYS A 23 7.24 -7.72 14.32
CA LYS A 23 6.43 -7.62 15.53
C LYS A 23 6.34 -6.17 15.99
N SER A 24 5.14 -5.70 16.23
CA SER A 24 4.88 -4.30 16.64
C SER A 24 5.75 -3.86 17.83
N ARG A 25 5.99 -4.77 18.78
CA ARG A 25 6.82 -4.50 19.96
C ARG A 25 8.29 -4.27 19.62
N LEU A 26 8.78 -4.83 18.49
CA LEU A 26 10.16 -4.73 18.02
C LEU A 26 10.35 -3.68 16.95
N SER A 27 9.30 -2.90 16.62
CA SER A 27 9.37 -1.82 15.65
C SER A 27 10.53 -0.86 15.96
N ARG A 28 11.19 -0.40 14.91
CA ARG A 28 12.21 0.67 15.00
C ARG A 28 11.62 2.01 15.45
N GLY A 29 10.29 2.07 15.56
CA GLY A 29 9.57 3.20 16.15
C GLY A 29 9.28 4.31 15.15
N ARG A 30 9.00 5.48 15.71
CA ARG A 30 8.51 6.68 15.01
C ARG A 30 9.56 7.78 15.06
N ALA A 31 9.53 8.67 14.04
CA ALA A 31 10.43 9.83 14.02
C ALA A 31 10.23 10.77 15.21
N LYS A 32 8.98 10.92 15.68
CA LYS A 32 8.63 11.71 16.85
C LYS A 32 8.14 10.77 17.95
N GLY A 33 8.80 10.79 19.11
CA GLY A 33 8.37 9.99 20.26
C GLY A 33 6.96 10.37 20.72
N GLU A 34 6.15 9.38 21.02
CA GLU A 34 4.80 9.55 21.55
C GLU A 34 4.42 8.39 22.47
N PRO A 35 3.50 8.59 23.41
CA PRO A 35 3.08 7.51 24.30
C PRO A 35 2.39 6.40 23.49
N PRO A 36 2.59 5.13 23.89
CA PRO A 36 1.94 3.99 23.25
C PRO A 36 0.42 4.04 23.44
N SER A 37 -0.31 3.48 22.49
CA SER A 37 -1.76 3.33 22.63
C SER A 37 -2.09 2.31 23.73
N PRO A 38 -3.11 2.54 24.55
CA PRO A 38 -3.55 1.52 25.51
C PRO A 38 -4.27 0.34 24.86
N MET A 39 -4.73 0.47 23.61
CA MET A 39 -5.64 -0.50 22.96
C MET A 39 -5.11 -1.10 21.68
N ARG A 40 -4.17 -0.43 20.98
CA ARG A 40 -3.71 -0.78 19.63
C ARG A 40 -2.21 -1.03 19.61
N THR A 41 -1.78 -1.98 18.76
CA THR A 41 -0.37 -2.12 18.40
C THR A 41 0.10 -0.94 17.54
N GLU A 42 1.40 -0.79 17.33
CA GLU A 42 1.94 0.33 16.57
C GLU A 42 1.51 0.28 15.10
N PHE A 43 1.45 -0.91 14.48
CA PHE A 43 1.01 -1.06 13.08
C PHE A 43 -0.49 -0.81 12.92
N GLN A 44 -1.33 -1.21 13.89
CA GLN A 44 -2.75 -0.84 13.92
C GLN A 44 -2.96 0.67 14.00
N ARG A 45 -2.12 1.38 14.78
CA ARG A 45 -2.18 2.84 14.84
C ARG A 45 -1.84 3.48 13.51
N ASP A 46 -0.87 2.93 12.79
CA ASP A 46 -0.46 3.45 11.49
C ASP A 46 -1.54 3.26 10.45
N ARG A 47 -2.13 2.07 10.37
CA ARG A 47 -3.30 1.80 9.54
C ARG A 47 -4.41 2.81 9.79
N ASP A 48 -4.79 3.01 11.05
CA ASP A 48 -5.87 3.93 11.40
C ASP A 48 -5.53 5.38 10.99
N ARG A 49 -4.29 5.84 11.17
CA ARG A 49 -3.83 7.16 10.75
C ARG A 49 -3.93 7.34 9.24
N ILE A 50 -3.55 6.32 8.47
CA ILE A 50 -3.63 6.34 7.01
C ILE A 50 -5.09 6.44 6.56
N ILE A 51 -5.97 5.57 7.06
CA ILE A 51 -7.40 5.56 6.68
C ILE A 51 -8.08 6.90 6.99
N HIS A 52 -7.73 7.54 8.10
CA HIS A 52 -8.33 8.81 8.50
C HIS A 52 -7.66 10.04 7.85
N SER A 53 -6.61 9.87 7.05
CA SER A 53 -5.93 10.96 6.36
C SER A 53 -6.79 11.58 5.24
N LYS A 54 -6.50 12.83 4.89
CA LYS A 54 -7.14 13.48 3.74
C LYS A 54 -6.67 12.88 2.42
N ALA A 55 -5.41 12.48 2.33
CA ALA A 55 -4.84 11.85 1.15
C ALA A 55 -5.56 10.54 0.82
N PHE A 56 -5.83 9.68 1.80
CA PHE A 56 -6.57 8.44 1.60
C PHE A 56 -7.97 8.69 1.03
N ARG A 57 -8.71 9.68 1.57
CA ARG A 57 -10.04 10.04 1.05
C ARG A 57 -10.00 10.57 -0.39
N ARG A 58 -8.89 11.19 -0.80
CA ARG A 58 -8.72 11.71 -2.17
C ARG A 58 -8.52 10.60 -3.20
N LEU A 59 -8.10 9.41 -2.81
CA LEU A 59 -7.91 8.27 -3.72
C LEU A 59 -9.20 7.93 -4.48
N LYS A 60 -10.37 8.16 -3.90
CA LYS A 60 -11.67 7.94 -4.57
C LYS A 60 -11.89 8.79 -5.83
N HIS A 61 -11.17 9.90 -5.97
CA HIS A 61 -11.28 10.83 -7.11
C HIS A 61 -10.08 10.74 -8.07
N LYS A 62 -9.18 9.79 -7.85
CA LYS A 62 -8.06 9.50 -8.75
C LYS A 62 -8.39 8.27 -9.56
N THR A 63 -8.23 8.35 -10.87
CA THR A 63 -8.37 7.21 -11.78
C THR A 63 -7.24 6.22 -11.56
N GLN A 64 -7.50 4.93 -11.74
CA GLN A 64 -6.44 3.93 -11.78
C GLN A 64 -5.75 3.97 -13.15
N VAL A 65 -6.39 3.48 -14.18
CA VAL A 65 -5.92 3.55 -15.57
C VAL A 65 -6.96 4.24 -16.45
N PHE A 66 -8.20 3.76 -16.39
CA PHE A 66 -9.28 4.29 -17.21
C PHE A 66 -9.93 5.51 -16.57
N ILE A 67 -10.12 6.56 -17.37
CA ILE A 67 -10.91 7.71 -16.95
C ILE A 67 -12.35 7.24 -16.89
N ALA A 68 -12.99 7.35 -15.74
CA ALA A 68 -14.36 6.91 -15.49
C ALA A 68 -15.41 8.03 -15.78
N PRO A 69 -15.70 8.38 -17.05
CA PRO A 69 -16.66 9.44 -17.35
C PRO A 69 -18.07 8.91 -17.57
N LEU A 70 -18.26 7.60 -17.78
CA LEU A 70 -19.51 7.02 -18.29
C LEU A 70 -20.07 5.88 -17.42
N GLY A 71 -19.55 5.67 -16.20
CA GLY A 71 -20.05 4.62 -15.31
C GLY A 71 -19.27 4.56 -13.99
N ASP A 72 -19.94 4.10 -12.95
CA ASP A 72 -19.40 3.92 -11.60
C ASP A 72 -18.71 2.56 -11.38
N HIS A 73 -18.49 1.79 -12.47
CA HIS A 73 -17.92 0.45 -12.42
C HIS A 73 -16.39 0.40 -12.65
N TYR A 74 -15.78 1.51 -13.09
CA TYR A 74 -14.34 1.57 -13.29
C TYR A 74 -13.59 1.69 -11.95
N VAL A 75 -12.43 1.03 -11.88
CA VAL A 75 -11.59 1.01 -10.68
C VAL A 75 -11.00 2.38 -10.42
N THR A 76 -11.20 2.90 -9.21
CA THR A 76 -10.52 4.08 -8.69
C THR A 76 -9.29 3.66 -7.89
N ARG A 77 -8.38 4.60 -7.61
CA ARG A 77 -7.24 4.29 -6.74
C ARG A 77 -7.65 3.85 -5.34
N LEU A 78 -8.80 4.27 -4.85
CA LEU A 78 -9.31 3.80 -3.56
C LEU A 78 -9.69 2.32 -3.60
N THR A 79 -10.42 1.90 -4.62
CA THR A 79 -10.82 0.49 -4.77
C THR A 79 -9.61 -0.40 -5.02
N HIS A 80 -8.69 0.01 -5.88
CA HIS A 80 -7.40 -0.66 -6.07
C HIS A 80 -6.64 -0.84 -4.74
N THR A 81 -6.48 0.22 -3.96
CA THR A 81 -5.78 0.19 -2.66
C THR A 81 -6.44 -0.81 -1.69
N LEU A 82 -7.77 -0.92 -1.70
CA LEU A 82 -8.50 -1.90 -0.89
C LEU A 82 -8.27 -3.34 -1.38
N GLU A 83 -8.24 -3.56 -2.69
CA GLU A 83 -7.93 -4.86 -3.29
C GLU A 83 -6.49 -5.30 -2.96
N VAL A 84 -5.51 -4.40 -3.11
CA VAL A 84 -4.12 -4.66 -2.69
C VAL A 84 -4.06 -5.05 -1.22
N SER A 85 -4.74 -4.32 -0.36
CA SER A 85 -4.79 -4.60 1.08
C SER A 85 -5.41 -5.98 1.38
N GLN A 86 -6.50 -6.32 0.70
CA GLN A 86 -7.16 -7.62 0.86
C GLN A 86 -6.23 -8.77 0.44
N ILE A 87 -5.56 -8.66 -0.72
CA ILE A 87 -4.64 -9.66 -1.24
C ILE A 87 -3.42 -9.79 -0.32
N ALA A 88 -2.79 -8.67 0.06
CA ALA A 88 -1.63 -8.65 0.93
C ALA A 88 -1.91 -9.32 2.28
N ARG A 89 -3.05 -9.02 2.90
CA ARG A 89 -3.46 -9.67 4.15
C ARG A 89 -3.71 -11.17 3.98
N SER A 90 -4.28 -11.59 2.87
CA SER A 90 -4.50 -13.01 2.59
C SER A 90 -3.17 -13.78 2.48
N ILE A 91 -2.18 -13.19 1.80
CA ILE A 91 -0.84 -13.75 1.68
C ILE A 91 -0.13 -13.75 3.05
N ALA A 92 -0.18 -12.62 3.77
CA ALA A 92 0.43 -12.49 5.09
C ALA A 92 -0.12 -13.53 6.07
N ARG A 93 -1.44 -13.75 6.06
CA ARG A 93 -2.08 -14.78 6.88
C ARG A 93 -1.63 -16.20 6.50
N ALA A 94 -1.55 -16.50 5.20
CA ALA A 94 -1.10 -17.80 4.72
C ALA A 94 0.36 -18.12 5.11
N LEU A 95 1.20 -17.09 5.19
CA LEU A 95 2.61 -17.19 5.59
C LEU A 95 2.85 -16.97 7.09
N ASN A 96 1.78 -16.76 7.87
CA ASN A 96 1.82 -16.45 9.30
C ASN A 96 2.69 -15.19 9.60
N LEU A 97 2.57 -14.16 8.76
CA LEU A 97 3.22 -12.86 8.90
C LEU A 97 2.26 -11.83 9.52
N ASN A 98 2.74 -10.60 9.76
CA ASN A 98 1.96 -9.55 10.41
C ASN A 98 0.96 -8.90 9.46
N GLU A 99 -0.32 -9.29 9.57
CA GLU A 99 -1.39 -8.73 8.74
C GLU A 99 -1.60 -7.23 8.93
N ASP A 100 -1.44 -6.71 10.16
CA ASP A 100 -1.63 -5.28 10.44
C ASP A 100 -0.56 -4.42 9.76
N LEU A 101 0.69 -4.92 9.67
CA LEU A 101 1.76 -4.24 8.94
C LEU A 101 1.51 -4.28 7.44
N ALA A 102 1.18 -5.45 6.89
CA ALA A 102 0.86 -5.61 5.47
C ALA A 102 -0.32 -4.71 5.06
N GLU A 103 -1.36 -4.62 5.89
CA GLU A 103 -2.50 -3.73 5.68
C GLU A 103 -2.09 -2.26 5.70
N ALA A 104 -1.33 -1.82 6.69
CA ALA A 104 -0.90 -0.43 6.82
C ALA A 104 -0.07 0.03 5.63
N ILE A 105 0.88 -0.78 5.16
CA ILE A 105 1.70 -0.49 3.98
C ILE A 105 0.81 -0.41 2.74
N SER A 106 -0.05 -1.41 2.52
CA SER A 106 -0.93 -1.48 1.36
C SER A 106 -1.88 -0.29 1.27
N LEU A 107 -2.45 0.16 2.40
CA LEU A 107 -3.33 1.33 2.42
C LEU A 107 -2.57 2.64 2.20
N GLY A 108 -1.28 2.67 2.48
CA GLY A 108 -0.44 3.87 2.38
C GLY A 108 0.31 4.03 1.06
N HIS A 109 0.50 2.96 0.28
CA HIS A 109 1.44 2.93 -0.83
C HIS A 109 1.18 4.03 -1.88
N ASP A 110 -0.07 4.25 -2.27
CA ASP A 110 -0.51 5.11 -3.37
C ASP A 110 -0.99 6.52 -2.97
N LEU A 111 -0.81 6.94 -1.71
CA LEU A 111 -1.32 8.23 -1.21
C LEU A 111 -0.82 9.43 -2.01
N GLY A 112 0.40 9.35 -2.51
CA GLY A 112 1.07 10.40 -3.30
C GLY A 112 0.87 10.31 -4.80
N HIS A 113 0.11 9.33 -5.28
CA HIS A 113 -0.08 9.16 -6.72
C HIS A 113 -0.79 10.35 -7.37
N THR A 114 -0.43 10.62 -8.62
CA THR A 114 -0.94 11.76 -9.40
C THR A 114 -2.36 11.48 -9.95
N PRO A 115 -3.13 12.52 -10.33
CA PRO A 115 -4.24 12.34 -11.25
C PRO A 115 -3.75 11.71 -12.56
N PHE A 116 -4.58 10.92 -13.22
CA PHE A 116 -4.28 10.19 -14.46
C PHE A 116 -3.17 9.12 -14.34
N GLY A 117 -2.97 8.61 -13.14
CA GLY A 117 -2.10 7.47 -12.90
C GLY A 117 -0.65 7.68 -13.34
N HIS A 118 -0.05 6.68 -13.95
CA HIS A 118 1.35 6.73 -14.41
C HIS A 118 1.60 7.74 -15.51
N VAL A 119 0.61 8.02 -16.37
CA VAL A 119 0.74 9.07 -17.38
C VAL A 119 0.95 10.45 -16.72
N GLY A 120 0.17 10.75 -15.67
CA GLY A 120 0.35 11.97 -14.89
C GLY A 120 1.70 12.02 -14.17
N GLU A 121 2.18 10.88 -13.70
CA GLU A 121 3.51 10.76 -13.08
C GLU A 121 4.63 11.03 -14.10
N GLU A 122 4.55 10.45 -15.29
CA GLU A 122 5.50 10.67 -16.38
C GLU A 122 5.60 12.15 -16.75
N VAL A 123 4.46 12.81 -16.98
CA VAL A 123 4.42 14.23 -17.28
C VAL A 123 5.02 15.08 -16.17
N LEU A 124 4.70 14.80 -14.91
CA LEU A 124 5.30 15.53 -13.79
C LEU A 124 6.80 15.25 -13.64
N ASN A 125 7.24 14.04 -13.92
CA ASN A 125 8.65 13.68 -13.89
C ASN A 125 9.45 14.44 -14.96
N GLU A 126 8.89 14.68 -16.15
CA GLU A 126 9.51 15.50 -17.19
C GLU A 126 9.52 16.99 -16.87
N LEU A 127 8.42 17.50 -16.30
CA LEU A 127 8.26 18.93 -16.05
C LEU A 127 8.97 19.41 -14.78
N TYR A 128 9.14 18.57 -13.79
CA TYR A 128 9.75 18.94 -12.53
C TYR A 128 11.27 18.72 -12.56
N PRO A 129 12.11 19.73 -12.32
CA PRO A 129 13.57 19.66 -12.51
C PRO A 129 14.28 18.57 -11.71
N HIS A 130 13.69 18.14 -10.60
CA HIS A 130 14.23 17.10 -9.73
C HIS A 130 13.61 15.72 -9.97
N GLY A 131 12.76 15.59 -11.01
CA GLY A 131 11.98 14.39 -11.25
C GLY A 131 10.82 14.24 -10.25
N PHE A 132 9.88 13.33 -10.56
CA PHE A 132 8.75 13.03 -9.72
C PHE A 132 8.50 11.52 -9.67
N ARG A 133 8.37 10.96 -8.47
CA ARG A 133 7.98 9.58 -8.25
C ARG A 133 6.85 9.51 -7.23
N HIS A 134 5.80 8.73 -7.53
CA HIS A 134 4.63 8.63 -6.66
C HIS A 134 4.94 8.03 -5.28
N ASN A 135 5.87 7.08 -5.19
CA ASN A 135 6.28 6.47 -3.93
C ASN A 135 7.01 7.46 -3.01
N GLU A 136 7.91 8.28 -3.56
CA GLU A 136 8.57 9.38 -2.83
C GLU A 136 7.55 10.43 -2.39
N GLN A 137 6.60 10.74 -3.25
CA GLN A 137 5.51 11.66 -2.91
C GLN A 137 4.56 11.04 -1.87
N SER A 138 4.31 9.73 -1.89
CA SER A 138 3.53 9.04 -0.84
C SER A 138 4.22 9.17 0.52
N LEU A 139 5.53 8.95 0.57
CA LEU A 139 6.30 9.19 1.78
C LEU A 139 6.23 10.66 2.23
N ARG A 140 6.39 11.60 1.31
CA ARG A 140 6.27 13.04 1.61
C ARG A 140 4.90 13.41 2.15
N VAL A 141 3.83 12.82 1.62
CA VAL A 141 2.46 13.02 2.10
C VAL A 141 2.34 12.60 3.56
N VAL A 142 2.79 11.39 3.92
CA VAL A 142 2.66 10.87 5.28
C VAL A 142 3.62 11.51 6.27
N ASP A 143 4.79 11.95 5.83
CA ASP A 143 5.80 12.56 6.70
C ASP A 143 5.61 14.07 6.91
N CYS A 144 5.15 14.78 5.88
CA CYS A 144 5.22 16.24 5.85
C CYS A 144 3.90 16.96 5.53
N LEU A 145 3.01 16.40 4.69
CA LEU A 145 1.89 17.17 4.18
C LEU A 145 0.59 16.95 4.95
N GLU A 146 0.35 15.74 5.44
CA GLU A 146 -0.83 15.44 6.25
C GLU A 146 -0.80 16.14 7.60
N ASN A 147 -1.95 16.19 8.25
CA ASN A 147 -2.10 16.74 9.60
C ASN A 147 -1.54 18.17 9.73
N GLU A 148 -1.88 19.04 8.76
CA GLU A 148 -1.48 20.45 8.72
C GLU A 148 0.05 20.67 8.71
N GLY A 149 0.75 19.86 7.93
CA GLY A 149 2.21 19.94 7.81
C GLY A 149 3.00 19.20 8.88
N ARG A 150 2.33 18.51 9.80
CA ARG A 150 2.99 17.75 10.90
C ARG A 150 3.31 16.30 10.54
N GLY A 151 2.67 15.79 9.47
CA GLY A 151 2.73 14.40 9.05
C GLY A 151 1.90 13.47 9.95
N LEU A 152 1.88 12.19 9.58
CA LEU A 152 1.17 11.14 10.31
C LEU A 152 2.02 10.49 11.41
N ASN A 153 3.33 10.70 11.41
CA ASN A 153 4.28 10.09 12.35
C ASN A 153 4.15 8.56 12.38
N LEU A 154 4.26 7.93 11.19
CA LEU A 154 4.19 6.48 11.04
C LEU A 154 5.48 5.80 11.51
N THR A 155 5.41 4.50 11.78
CA THR A 155 6.58 3.67 12.10
C THR A 155 7.53 3.58 10.91
N TRP A 156 8.78 3.23 11.19
CA TRP A 156 9.81 3.11 10.18
C TRP A 156 9.44 2.04 9.13
N GLU A 157 8.90 0.91 9.56
CA GLU A 157 8.54 -0.24 8.72
C GLU A 157 7.45 0.15 7.70
N VAL A 158 6.42 0.86 8.14
CA VAL A 158 5.36 1.34 7.25
C VAL A 158 5.89 2.37 6.25
N ARG A 159 6.75 3.30 6.71
CA ARG A 159 7.36 4.32 5.84
C ARG A 159 8.28 3.73 4.79
N GLU A 160 9.11 2.77 5.20
CA GLU A 160 10.02 2.06 4.28
C GLU A 160 9.22 1.23 3.26
N GLY A 161 8.17 0.53 3.71
CA GLY A 161 7.28 -0.21 2.84
C GLY A 161 6.57 0.69 1.82
N ILE A 162 6.08 1.87 2.22
CA ILE A 162 5.49 2.86 1.31
C ILE A 162 6.53 3.35 0.30
N LEU A 163 7.75 3.63 0.71
CA LEU A 163 8.79 4.12 -0.20
C LEU A 163 9.23 3.08 -1.22
N LYS A 164 9.34 1.82 -0.81
CA LYS A 164 9.93 0.75 -1.63
C LYS A 164 8.91 -0.17 -2.32
N HIS A 165 7.60 0.15 -2.27
CA HIS A 165 6.61 -0.67 -2.97
C HIS A 165 6.77 -0.58 -4.49
N SER A 166 7.14 0.58 -5.01
CA SER A 166 7.33 0.81 -6.45
C SER A 166 8.58 0.11 -6.97
N LYS A 167 8.49 -0.39 -8.20
CA LYS A 167 9.59 -1.11 -8.87
C LYS A 167 10.37 -0.15 -9.75
N SER A 168 11.68 -0.27 -9.76
CA SER A 168 12.55 0.48 -10.68
C SER A 168 12.37 0.05 -12.14
N ASN A 169 11.99 -1.22 -12.38
CA ASN A 169 11.67 -1.79 -13.69
C ASN A 169 10.32 -2.52 -13.62
N ARG A 170 9.38 -2.18 -14.54
CA ARG A 170 8.06 -2.82 -14.62
C ARG A 170 8.11 -4.32 -14.96
N GLU A 171 9.17 -4.76 -15.63
CA GLU A 171 9.33 -6.15 -16.09
C GLU A 171 9.80 -7.09 -14.97
N ASP A 172 10.26 -6.56 -13.85
CA ASP A 172 10.88 -7.35 -12.79
C ASP A 172 9.93 -7.49 -11.58
N ILE A 173 9.06 -8.50 -11.63
CA ILE A 173 8.12 -8.77 -10.53
C ILE A 173 8.87 -9.10 -9.23
N PHE A 174 10.00 -9.75 -9.33
CA PHE A 174 10.82 -10.13 -8.18
C PHE A 174 11.96 -9.16 -7.88
N GLY A 175 12.28 -8.24 -8.80
CA GLY A 175 13.22 -7.15 -8.65
C GLY A 175 14.69 -7.56 -8.47
N ASP A 176 15.60 -6.65 -8.77
CA ASP A 176 16.98 -6.79 -8.36
C ASP A 176 17.03 -6.78 -6.82
N THR A 177 17.71 -7.75 -6.21
CA THR A 177 17.78 -7.99 -4.77
C THR A 177 18.29 -6.78 -3.96
N GLY A 178 18.87 -5.77 -4.61
CA GLY A 178 19.38 -4.56 -3.98
C GLY A 178 18.34 -3.52 -3.57
N ASP A 179 17.13 -3.58 -4.13
CA ASP A 179 16.04 -2.58 -3.89
C ASP A 179 14.77 -3.20 -3.25
N LEU A 180 14.90 -4.40 -2.69
CA LEU A 180 13.78 -5.02 -2.00
C LEU A 180 13.50 -4.32 -0.66
N PRO A 181 12.21 -4.20 -0.27
CA PRO A 181 11.85 -3.82 1.09
C PRO A 181 12.46 -4.78 2.11
N SER A 182 12.79 -4.25 3.28
CA SER A 182 13.48 -5.02 4.33
C SER A 182 12.58 -6.04 5.03
N THR A 183 11.27 -5.81 5.04
CA THR A 183 10.28 -6.69 5.67
C THR A 183 9.57 -7.54 4.65
N LEU A 184 9.21 -8.79 5.02
CA LEU A 184 8.43 -9.66 4.14
C LEU A 184 7.04 -9.11 3.89
N GLU A 185 6.43 -8.44 4.86
CA GLU A 185 5.13 -7.79 4.72
C GLU A 185 5.14 -6.70 3.64
N ALA A 186 6.21 -5.93 3.55
CA ALA A 186 6.36 -4.93 2.50
C ALA A 186 6.63 -5.56 1.12
N GLN A 187 7.37 -6.67 1.06
CA GLN A 187 7.55 -7.44 -0.18
C GLN A 187 6.22 -8.04 -0.66
N ILE A 188 5.40 -8.55 0.27
CA ILE A 188 4.04 -9.02 -0.04
C ILE A 188 3.19 -7.90 -0.62
N CYS A 189 3.24 -6.69 -0.05
CA CYS A 189 2.51 -5.54 -0.57
C CYS A 189 2.88 -5.26 -2.04
N ARG A 190 4.17 -5.29 -2.37
CA ARG A 190 4.69 -5.11 -3.74
C ARG A 190 4.15 -6.17 -4.72
N ILE A 191 4.02 -7.43 -4.28
CA ILE A 191 3.44 -8.52 -5.08
C ILE A 191 1.92 -8.33 -5.21
N ALA A 192 1.23 -8.04 -4.11
CA ALA A 192 -0.21 -7.84 -4.06
C ALA A 192 -0.66 -6.68 -4.96
N ASP A 193 0.10 -5.58 -5.00
CA ASP A 193 -0.11 -4.46 -5.90
C ASP A 193 -0.09 -4.92 -7.37
N SER A 194 0.90 -5.73 -7.75
CA SER A 194 1.00 -6.25 -9.12
C SER A 194 -0.16 -7.19 -9.48
N VAL A 195 -0.57 -8.05 -8.56
CA VAL A 195 -1.69 -8.97 -8.76
C VAL A 195 -3.00 -8.20 -8.92
N ALA A 196 -3.27 -7.23 -8.04
CA ALA A 196 -4.45 -6.39 -8.12
C ALA A 196 -4.47 -5.60 -9.44
N TYR A 197 -3.36 -4.93 -9.76
CA TYR A 197 -3.20 -4.14 -10.99
C TYR A 197 -3.51 -4.96 -12.25
N ILE A 198 -2.89 -6.12 -12.43
CA ILE A 198 -3.12 -6.97 -13.60
C ILE A 198 -4.60 -7.38 -13.68
N ASN A 199 -5.18 -7.79 -12.57
CA ASN A 199 -6.53 -8.35 -12.56
C ASN A 199 -7.60 -7.30 -12.89
N HIS A 200 -7.58 -6.14 -12.24
CA HIS A 200 -8.60 -5.13 -12.50
C HIS A 200 -8.39 -4.40 -13.84
N ASP A 201 -7.15 -4.22 -14.31
CA ASP A 201 -6.91 -3.57 -15.60
C ASP A 201 -7.39 -4.43 -16.79
N ILE A 202 -7.24 -5.76 -16.69
CA ILE A 202 -7.83 -6.68 -17.65
C ILE A 202 -9.37 -6.54 -17.64
N GLY A 203 -9.99 -6.55 -16.47
CA GLY A 203 -11.43 -6.38 -16.32
C GLY A 203 -11.95 -5.07 -16.90
N ASP A 204 -11.25 -3.97 -16.64
CA ASP A 204 -11.60 -2.64 -17.16
C ASP A 204 -11.36 -2.54 -18.68
N ALA A 205 -10.31 -3.15 -19.22
CA ALA A 205 -10.04 -3.19 -20.64
C ALA A 205 -11.14 -3.98 -21.41
N ILE A 206 -11.62 -5.08 -20.85
CA ILE A 206 -12.74 -5.84 -21.40
C ILE A 206 -14.02 -5.00 -21.37
N ARG A 207 -14.34 -4.34 -20.25
CA ARG A 207 -15.51 -3.45 -20.13
C ARG A 207 -15.45 -2.27 -21.11
N ALA A 208 -14.26 -1.75 -21.35
CA ALA A 208 -14.04 -0.68 -22.32
C ALA A 208 -14.09 -1.16 -23.79
N GLY A 209 -14.20 -2.47 -24.04
CA GLY A 209 -14.22 -3.05 -25.38
C GLY A 209 -12.87 -2.97 -26.10
N LEU A 210 -11.77 -2.78 -25.38
CA LEU A 210 -10.42 -2.73 -25.95
C LEU A 210 -9.85 -4.11 -26.19
N ILE A 211 -10.21 -5.09 -25.38
CA ILE A 211 -9.87 -6.50 -25.51
C ILE A 211 -11.10 -7.36 -25.21
N THR A 212 -11.03 -8.63 -25.60
CA THR A 212 -12.01 -9.66 -25.25
C THR A 212 -11.34 -10.79 -24.47
N GLU A 213 -12.11 -11.66 -23.82
CA GLU A 213 -11.56 -12.84 -23.14
C GLU A 213 -10.70 -13.72 -24.06
N ASN A 214 -11.02 -13.74 -25.38
CA ASN A 214 -10.28 -14.53 -26.37
C ASN A 214 -8.86 -13.97 -26.66
N ASP A 215 -8.60 -12.74 -26.30
CA ASP A 215 -7.29 -12.10 -26.45
C ASP A 215 -6.35 -12.43 -25.26
N LEU A 216 -6.88 -13.08 -24.21
CA LEU A 216 -6.10 -13.49 -23.06
C LEU A 216 -5.35 -14.81 -23.31
N PRO A 217 -4.16 -14.99 -22.71
CA PRO A 217 -3.47 -16.27 -22.73
C PRO A 217 -4.36 -17.40 -22.17
N PRO A 218 -4.36 -18.61 -22.78
CA PRO A 218 -5.20 -19.71 -22.30
C PRO A 218 -5.02 -20.05 -20.81
N GLN A 219 -3.82 -19.83 -20.28
CA GLN A 219 -3.50 -20.04 -18.87
C GLN A 219 -4.22 -19.05 -17.93
N ALA A 220 -4.54 -17.85 -18.41
CA ALA A 220 -5.27 -16.84 -17.64
C ALA A 220 -6.79 -17.06 -17.67
N ILE A 221 -7.32 -17.79 -18.65
CA ILE A 221 -8.76 -18.10 -18.77
C ILE A 221 -9.14 -19.30 -17.88
N ALA A 222 -8.16 -20.17 -17.55
CA ALA A 222 -8.38 -21.42 -16.82
C ALA A 222 -8.46 -21.24 -15.27
N VAL A 223 -8.37 -20.04 -14.76
CA VAL A 223 -8.50 -19.67 -13.35
C VAL A 223 -9.83 -19.00 -13.10
#